data_9c61378b040717cbcf553ce394993874
#
_entry.id   9c61378b040717cbcf553ce394993874
#
_cell.length_a   1.000
_cell.length_b   1.000
_cell.length_c   1.000
_cell.angle_alpha   90.00
_cell.angle_beta   90.00
_cell.angle_gamma   90.00
#
_symmetry.space_group_name_H-M   'P 1'
#
loop_
_entity.id
_entity.type
_entity.pdbx_description
1 polymer ?
#
loop_
_entity_poly.entity_id
_entity_poly.type
_entity_poly.pdbx_seq_one_letter_code
_entity_poly.pdbx_strand_id
1 'polypeptide(L)'
;MTLFRNSGHGGRIVYMAQTGKIQAHMAAIAEYLLAAVFIALGGTMYQYTAPLGGYLSKICMAVIAVAVIACFFLKRPYKDKSCFLRGIIITAVICVYLAVFALINPVNVKSYLVQVCQVAALSVYVFICCGKDRIPGALTRYSKLITAIALISLVCWIWFSLIRTMPPTGKVDSTWYSTFYTKPVSTFYYVYFEPQGIKFFGHVFVRNCSIFTEAPMFAWHLLIALMTELFISRKLSWLRTCILCAALISTFSTMGYIFGLGAVILRLVLALVRSRRYRNMRRKVKIAAWIIVAVLVVAAAVISLVLLKEKLVTYSGDTRMEDFKAGFLGWMDNFWIGAGFGNRETIFIHRTVFSQSGFSNGIMEVAAEGGVYLLICFAGPFVFGFIDALIRKDGGRAIFAVLVFIVASITCSQYTCLMYFLQLFMLFGLMTIKKRGTQA
;
A
#
# COMPACT_ATOMS: atom_id res chain seq x y z
N MET A 1 51.44 -1.77 44.50
CA MET A 1 50.44 -0.70 44.45
C MET A 1 50.11 -0.36 43.01
N THR A 2 49.46 -1.28 42.27
CA THR A 2 49.05 -1.15 40.86
C THR A 2 47.90 -2.10 40.57
N LEU A 3 46.74 -1.80 41.12
CA LEU A 3 45.48 -2.47 40.78
C LEU A 3 44.38 -1.43 40.99
N PHE A 4 43.95 -0.74 39.92
CA PHE A 4 42.65 -0.06 39.78
C PHE A 4 42.70 0.89 38.56
N ARG A 5 42.71 0.32 37.36
CA ARG A 5 42.51 1.13 36.15
C ARG A 5 42.00 0.32 34.96
N ASN A 6 40.88 -0.43 35.12
CA ASN A 6 40.24 -1.05 33.94
C ASN A 6 38.73 -1.31 34.04
N SER A 7 38.01 -0.74 35.01
CA SER A 7 36.56 -0.95 35.14
C SER A 7 35.67 0.09 34.40
N GLY A 8 36.24 1.21 33.93
CA GLY A 8 35.49 2.28 33.30
C GLY A 8 35.12 2.08 31.82
N HIS A 9 35.96 1.33 31.06
CA HIS A 9 35.72 1.18 29.62
C HIS A 9 34.72 0.09 29.30
N GLY A 10 34.73 -1.04 29.99
CA GLY A 10 33.78 -2.12 29.80
C GLY A 10 32.32 -1.71 30.14
N GLY A 11 32.15 -1.04 31.26
CA GLY A 11 30.82 -0.53 31.66
C GLY A 11 30.22 0.52 30.69
N ARG A 12 31.05 1.40 30.14
CA ARG A 12 30.64 2.39 29.13
C ARG A 12 30.22 1.75 27.79
N ILE A 13 30.92 0.72 27.34
CA ILE A 13 30.61 -0.02 26.11
C ILE A 13 29.29 -0.79 26.27
N VAL A 14 29.10 -1.45 27.41
CA VAL A 14 27.85 -2.18 27.71
C VAL A 14 26.67 -1.20 27.81
N TYR A 15 26.81 -0.06 28.50
CA TYR A 15 25.78 0.98 28.60
C TYR A 15 25.45 1.60 27.26
N MET A 16 26.43 1.92 26.41
CA MET A 16 26.19 2.42 25.04
C MET A 16 25.53 1.39 24.14
N ALA A 17 25.84 0.12 24.25
CA ALA A 17 25.18 -0.95 23.52
C ALA A 17 23.74 -1.16 23.97
N GLN A 18 23.45 -1.00 25.26
CA GLN A 18 22.10 -1.14 25.81
C GLN A 18 21.21 0.05 25.46
N THR A 19 21.74 1.29 25.54
CA THR A 19 21.02 2.49 25.08
C THR A 19 20.73 2.47 23.59
N GLY A 20 21.65 1.95 22.76
CA GLY A 20 21.43 1.76 21.32
C GLY A 20 20.32 0.75 21.00
N LYS A 21 20.20 -0.33 21.76
CA LYS A 21 19.11 -1.32 21.64
C LYS A 21 17.75 -0.71 22.01
N ILE A 22 17.68 0.05 23.10
CA ILE A 22 16.45 0.72 23.53
C ILE A 22 15.99 1.72 22.46
N GLN A 23 16.90 2.55 21.95
CA GLN A 23 16.57 3.51 20.86
C GLN A 23 16.06 2.81 19.61
N ALA A 24 16.67 1.70 19.19
CA ALA A 24 16.21 0.91 18.05
C ALA A 24 14.81 0.32 18.29
N HIS A 25 14.53 -0.12 19.53
CA HIS A 25 13.23 -0.67 19.89
C HIS A 25 12.13 0.41 19.88
N MET A 26 12.40 1.57 20.45
CA MET A 26 11.47 2.72 20.43
C MET A 26 11.22 3.23 18.99
N ALA A 27 12.25 3.28 18.16
CA ALA A 27 12.08 3.61 16.74
C ALA A 27 11.20 2.57 16.02
N ALA A 28 11.33 1.30 16.35
CA ALA A 28 10.47 0.26 15.80
C ALA A 28 9.00 0.41 16.22
N ILE A 29 8.73 0.84 17.47
CA ILE A 29 7.36 1.15 17.94
C ILE A 29 6.77 2.32 17.13
N ALA A 30 7.52 3.41 16.93
CA ALA A 30 7.07 4.54 16.12
C ALA A 30 6.74 4.11 14.67
N GLU A 31 7.53 3.22 14.09
CA GLU A 31 7.27 2.66 12.76
C GLU A 31 6.04 1.72 12.74
N TYR A 32 5.75 0.99 13.82
CA TYR A 32 4.50 0.23 13.95
C TYR A 32 3.28 1.17 14.04
N LEU A 33 3.40 2.30 14.74
CA LEU A 33 2.33 3.30 14.80
C LEU A 33 2.05 3.89 13.41
N LEU A 34 3.08 4.24 12.63
CA LEU A 34 2.90 4.67 11.24
C LEU A 34 2.21 3.59 10.39
N ALA A 35 2.65 2.34 10.52
CA ALA A 35 2.05 1.22 9.81
C ALA A 35 0.57 1.00 10.19
N ALA A 36 0.22 1.16 11.47
CA ALA A 36 -1.15 1.09 11.95
C ALA A 36 -2.02 2.21 11.36
N VAL A 37 -1.48 3.44 11.23
CA VAL A 37 -2.17 4.54 10.56
C VAL A 37 -2.41 4.26 9.08
N PHE A 38 -1.44 3.67 8.36
CA PHE A 38 -1.63 3.27 6.96
C PHE A 38 -2.79 2.30 6.79
N ILE A 39 -3.00 1.41 7.76
CA ILE A 39 -4.12 0.47 7.78
C ILE A 39 -5.42 1.20 8.15
N ALA A 40 -5.41 1.95 9.22
CA ALA A 40 -6.60 2.61 9.77
C ALA A 40 -7.26 3.58 8.77
N LEU A 41 -6.43 4.36 8.03
CA LEU A 41 -6.86 5.27 6.97
C LEU A 41 -6.85 4.65 5.56
N GLY A 42 -6.75 3.33 5.48
CA GLY A 42 -6.71 2.56 4.23
C GLY A 42 -8.05 1.97 3.81
N GLY A 43 -9.18 2.59 4.13
CA GLY A 43 -10.50 2.08 3.77
C GLY A 43 -11.06 1.07 4.77
N THR A 44 -10.76 1.23 6.06
CA THR A 44 -11.35 0.40 7.10
C THR A 44 -12.80 0.81 7.40
N MET A 45 -13.58 -0.12 7.91
CA MET A 45 -14.96 0.14 8.35
C MET A 45 -15.01 1.25 9.41
N TYR A 46 -14.02 1.32 10.29
CA TYR A 46 -13.92 2.36 11.33
C TYR A 46 -13.81 3.78 10.76
N GLN A 47 -13.19 3.94 9.59
CA GLN A 47 -13.06 5.23 8.89
C GLN A 47 -14.40 5.74 8.36
N TYR A 48 -15.31 4.81 8.02
CA TYR A 48 -16.59 5.11 7.39
C TYR A 48 -17.79 4.88 8.29
N THR A 49 -17.59 4.83 9.59
CA THR A 49 -18.64 4.72 10.61
C THR A 49 -18.72 6.03 11.37
N ALA A 50 -19.90 6.67 11.37
CA ALA A 50 -20.12 7.90 12.13
C ALA A 50 -20.42 7.58 13.61
N PRO A 51 -19.92 8.38 14.59
CA PRO A 51 -19.02 9.54 14.46
C PRO A 51 -17.53 9.17 14.43
N LEU A 52 -17.18 7.88 14.55
CA LEU A 52 -15.83 7.38 14.76
C LEU A 52 -14.85 7.82 13.67
N GLY A 53 -15.28 7.83 12.39
CA GLY A 53 -14.42 8.15 11.26
C GLY A 53 -13.80 9.55 11.33
N GLY A 54 -14.56 10.55 11.78
CA GLY A 54 -14.07 11.92 11.96
C GLY A 54 -13.01 12.05 13.06
N TYR A 55 -13.18 11.34 14.17
CA TYR A 55 -12.19 11.28 15.25
C TYR A 55 -10.95 10.48 14.85
N LEU A 56 -11.14 9.35 14.17
CA LEU A 56 -10.06 8.48 13.73
C LEU A 56 -9.08 9.23 12.83
N SER A 57 -9.56 10.03 11.87
CA SER A 57 -8.71 10.83 10.99
C SER A 57 -7.84 11.82 11.79
N LYS A 58 -8.42 12.52 12.77
CA LYS A 58 -7.70 13.48 13.63
C LYS A 58 -6.66 12.77 14.51
N ILE A 59 -7.03 11.64 15.12
CA ILE A 59 -6.11 10.83 15.95
C ILE A 59 -4.95 10.31 15.08
N CYS A 60 -5.24 9.80 13.89
CA CYS A 60 -4.21 9.32 12.97
C CYS A 60 -3.23 10.42 12.56
N MET A 61 -3.70 11.65 12.32
CA MET A 61 -2.82 12.79 12.03
C MET A 61 -1.89 13.10 13.20
N ALA A 62 -2.41 13.11 14.44
CA ALA A 62 -1.59 13.29 15.64
C ALA A 62 -0.56 12.16 15.79
N VAL A 63 -0.96 10.90 15.54
CA VAL A 63 -0.05 9.74 15.59
C VAL A 63 1.05 9.84 14.55
N ILE A 64 0.75 10.28 13.30
CA ILE A 64 1.78 10.52 12.27
C ILE A 64 2.81 11.53 12.80
N ALA A 65 2.35 12.68 13.31
CA ALA A 65 3.23 13.72 13.81
C ALA A 65 4.13 13.20 14.96
N VAL A 66 3.56 12.55 15.96
CA VAL A 66 4.30 11.99 17.10
C VAL A 66 5.30 10.91 16.62
N ALA A 67 4.89 10.02 15.74
CA ALA A 67 5.76 8.93 15.24
C ALA A 67 6.94 9.49 14.42
N VAL A 68 6.70 10.51 13.58
CA VAL A 68 7.76 11.16 12.79
C VAL A 68 8.73 11.91 13.70
N ILE A 69 8.24 12.66 14.67
CA ILE A 69 9.06 13.35 15.68
C ILE A 69 9.91 12.32 16.46
N ALA A 70 9.28 11.26 16.94
CA ALA A 70 9.99 10.19 17.64
C ALA A 70 11.09 9.56 16.77
N CYS A 71 10.81 9.24 15.50
CA CYS A 71 11.81 8.75 14.56
C CYS A 71 12.95 9.75 14.36
N PHE A 72 12.65 11.04 14.28
CA PHE A 72 13.66 12.10 14.10
C PHE A 72 14.66 12.12 15.27
N PHE A 73 14.18 12.13 16.51
CA PHE A 73 15.07 12.13 17.68
C PHE A 73 15.78 10.79 17.90
N LEU A 74 15.12 9.67 17.66
CA LEU A 74 15.70 8.34 17.91
C LEU A 74 16.72 7.94 16.83
N LYS A 75 16.48 8.23 15.57
CA LYS A 75 17.40 7.90 14.45
C LYS A 75 18.50 8.93 14.26
N ARG A 76 18.37 10.13 14.83
CA ARG A 76 19.36 11.21 14.82
C ARG A 76 19.91 11.53 13.42
N PRO A 77 19.05 11.84 12.42
CA PRO A 77 19.44 12.07 11.03
C PRO A 77 20.44 13.23 10.84
N TYR A 78 20.37 14.23 11.72
CA TYR A 78 21.22 15.43 11.71
C TYR A 78 22.72 15.14 11.89
N LYS A 79 23.11 13.94 12.31
CA LYS A 79 24.51 13.52 12.41
C LYS A 79 25.18 13.36 11.04
N ASP A 80 24.41 13.06 10.00
CA ASP A 80 24.86 13.02 8.61
C ASP A 80 24.36 14.26 7.87
N LYS A 81 25.14 15.35 7.97
CA LYS A 81 24.75 16.67 7.42
C LYS A 81 24.38 16.62 5.94
N SER A 82 25.11 15.84 5.12
CA SER A 82 24.85 15.74 3.68
C SER A 82 23.53 15.04 3.36
N CYS A 83 23.27 13.92 4.05
CA CYS A 83 22.04 13.17 3.92
C CYS A 83 20.84 14.00 4.43
N PHE A 84 21.00 14.65 5.58
CA PHE A 84 20.00 15.51 6.20
C PHE A 84 19.61 16.69 5.30
N LEU A 85 20.58 17.43 4.76
CA LEU A 85 20.32 18.56 3.88
C LEU A 85 19.59 18.12 2.60
N ARG A 86 20.01 17.02 1.98
CA ARG A 86 19.29 16.48 0.80
C ARG A 86 17.85 16.13 1.14
N GLY A 87 17.62 15.50 2.29
CA GLY A 87 16.28 15.17 2.76
C GLY A 87 15.39 16.39 2.91
N ILE A 88 15.92 17.47 3.50
CA ILE A 88 15.20 18.75 3.60
C ILE A 88 14.87 19.31 2.23
N ILE A 89 15.83 19.37 1.32
CA ILE A 89 15.64 19.93 -0.03
C ILE A 89 14.55 19.14 -0.78
N ILE A 90 14.62 17.81 -0.78
CA ILE A 90 13.63 16.98 -1.47
C ILE A 90 12.24 17.18 -0.86
N THR A 91 12.14 17.20 0.47
CA THR A 91 10.87 17.45 1.17
C THR A 91 10.31 18.82 0.82
N ALA A 92 11.15 19.87 0.82
CA ALA A 92 10.74 21.23 0.46
C ALA A 92 10.24 21.31 -0.98
N VAL A 93 10.95 20.71 -1.94
CA VAL A 93 10.54 20.68 -3.36
C VAL A 93 9.16 20.02 -3.52
N ILE A 94 8.93 18.87 -2.86
CA ILE A 94 7.64 18.18 -2.91
C ILE A 94 6.54 19.07 -2.30
N CYS A 95 6.78 19.69 -1.15
CA CYS A 95 5.80 20.54 -0.48
C CYS A 95 5.47 21.80 -1.32
N VAL A 96 6.48 22.43 -1.93
CA VAL A 96 6.27 23.59 -2.83
C VAL A 96 5.46 23.17 -4.04
N TYR A 97 5.80 22.05 -4.68
CA TYR A 97 5.05 21.56 -5.83
C TYR A 97 3.56 21.35 -5.49
N LEU A 98 3.26 20.68 -4.39
CA LEU A 98 1.88 20.45 -3.96
C LEU A 98 1.19 21.76 -3.53
N ALA A 99 1.89 22.69 -2.87
CA ALA A 99 1.32 23.99 -2.48
C ALA A 99 0.95 24.85 -3.70
N VAL A 100 1.78 24.81 -4.75
CA VAL A 100 1.49 25.53 -6.02
C VAL A 100 0.18 25.03 -6.64
N PHE A 101 -0.10 23.72 -6.59
CA PHE A 101 -1.39 23.20 -7.07
C PHE A 101 -2.59 23.82 -6.33
N ALA A 102 -2.51 23.96 -5.00
CA ALA A 102 -3.56 24.58 -4.21
C ALA A 102 -3.80 26.06 -4.57
N LEU A 103 -2.78 26.76 -5.05
CA LEU A 103 -2.90 28.15 -5.49
C LEU A 103 -3.50 28.26 -6.90
N ILE A 104 -3.13 27.34 -7.79
CA ILE A 104 -3.60 27.35 -9.19
C ILE A 104 -5.05 26.82 -9.26
N ASN A 105 -5.39 25.81 -8.47
CA ASN A 105 -6.70 25.20 -8.46
C ASN A 105 -7.27 25.16 -7.03
N PRO A 106 -7.90 26.25 -6.55
CA PRO A 106 -8.34 26.41 -5.17
C PRO A 106 -9.67 25.70 -4.84
N VAL A 107 -9.87 24.47 -5.34
CA VAL A 107 -11.05 23.64 -5.05
C VAL A 107 -10.74 22.77 -3.83
N ASN A 108 -11.68 22.72 -2.87
CA ASN A 108 -11.57 21.93 -1.63
C ASN A 108 -10.23 22.14 -0.88
N VAL A 109 -9.70 23.36 -0.86
CA VAL A 109 -8.37 23.71 -0.34
C VAL A 109 -8.12 23.14 1.07
N LYS A 110 -9.11 23.19 1.98
CA LYS A 110 -8.96 22.66 3.34
C LYS A 110 -8.64 21.16 3.34
N SER A 111 -9.39 20.37 2.58
CA SER A 111 -9.19 18.92 2.48
C SER A 111 -7.86 18.60 1.78
N TYR A 112 -7.52 19.37 0.74
CA TYR A 112 -6.25 19.24 0.03
C TYR A 112 -5.05 19.55 0.94
N LEU A 113 -5.09 20.61 1.73
CA LEU A 113 -4.00 20.95 2.66
C LEU A 113 -3.77 19.87 3.71
N VAL A 114 -4.82 19.19 4.17
CA VAL A 114 -4.66 18.01 5.05
C VAL A 114 -3.83 16.93 4.37
N GLN A 115 -4.08 16.68 3.08
CA GLN A 115 -3.28 15.71 2.30
C GLN A 115 -1.82 16.19 2.14
N VAL A 116 -1.61 17.46 1.84
CA VAL A 116 -0.26 18.06 1.77
C VAL A 116 0.49 17.90 3.09
N CYS A 117 -0.17 18.12 4.24
CA CYS A 117 0.44 17.91 5.54
C CYS A 117 0.82 16.43 5.78
N GLN A 118 -0.01 15.48 5.34
CA GLN A 118 0.32 14.05 5.40
C GLN A 118 1.55 13.73 4.56
N VAL A 119 1.58 14.20 3.31
CA VAL A 119 2.73 14.00 2.41
C VAL A 119 3.99 14.63 2.99
N ALA A 120 3.91 15.84 3.54
CA ALA A 120 5.04 16.53 4.17
C ALA A 120 5.61 15.73 5.35
N ALA A 121 4.75 15.29 6.27
CA ALA A 121 5.18 14.48 7.41
C ALA A 121 5.81 13.14 6.99
N LEU A 122 5.20 12.46 6.03
CA LEU A 122 5.74 11.21 5.48
C LEU A 122 7.04 11.43 4.70
N SER A 123 7.21 12.57 4.01
CA SER A 123 8.46 12.96 3.35
C SER A 123 9.60 13.14 4.36
N VAL A 124 9.32 13.81 5.49
CA VAL A 124 10.28 13.92 6.61
C VAL A 124 10.67 12.52 7.12
N TYR A 125 9.70 11.62 7.31
CA TYR A 125 10.00 10.26 7.72
C TYR A 125 10.88 9.55 6.71
N VAL A 126 10.53 9.54 5.43
CA VAL A 126 11.22 8.78 4.38
C VAL A 126 12.58 9.36 4.07
N PHE A 127 12.69 10.66 3.78
CA PHE A 127 13.93 11.26 3.28
C PHE A 127 14.86 11.72 4.40
N ILE A 128 14.35 12.09 5.55
CA ILE A 128 15.17 12.56 6.66
C ILE A 128 15.44 11.43 7.64
N CYS A 129 14.40 10.79 8.19
CA CYS A 129 14.60 9.78 9.23
C CYS A 129 15.16 8.44 8.70
N CYS A 130 14.90 8.08 7.43
CA CYS A 130 15.35 6.82 6.84
C CYS A 130 16.55 6.97 5.90
N GLY A 131 17.18 8.12 5.83
CA GLY A 131 18.17 8.50 4.82
C GLY A 131 19.34 7.52 4.55
N LYS A 132 19.71 6.68 5.52
CA LYS A 132 20.71 5.60 5.36
C LYS A 132 20.11 4.20 5.26
N ASP A 133 18.85 4.04 5.57
CA ASP A 133 18.17 2.76 5.51
C ASP A 133 17.86 2.42 4.05
N ARG A 134 18.10 1.18 3.65
CA ARG A 134 17.73 0.73 2.29
C ARG A 134 16.24 0.58 2.12
N ILE A 135 15.52 0.31 3.20
CA ILE A 135 14.08 0.07 3.24
C ILE A 135 13.54 0.77 4.47
N PRO A 136 12.57 1.69 4.35
CA PRO A 136 11.89 2.27 5.49
C PRO A 136 11.25 1.19 6.36
N GLY A 137 11.50 1.23 7.67
CA GLY A 137 11.03 0.21 8.60
C GLY A 137 9.51 0.11 8.65
N ALA A 138 8.79 1.21 8.45
CA ALA A 138 7.33 1.22 8.41
C ALA A 138 6.74 0.26 7.37
N LEU A 139 7.40 0.06 6.19
CA LEU A 139 6.93 -0.87 5.18
C LEU A 139 6.97 -2.33 5.65
N THR A 140 8.05 -2.71 6.32
CA THR A 140 8.18 -4.07 6.85
C THR A 140 7.27 -4.31 8.05
N ARG A 141 7.01 -3.27 8.86
CA ARG A 141 6.05 -3.34 9.98
C ARG A 141 4.62 -3.45 9.48
N TYR A 142 4.29 -2.68 8.43
CA TYR A 142 3.01 -2.77 7.74
C TYR A 142 2.72 -4.19 7.25
N SER A 143 3.66 -4.83 6.54
CA SER A 143 3.49 -6.21 6.07
C SER A 143 3.24 -7.18 7.23
N LYS A 144 3.93 -7.02 8.37
CA LYS A 144 3.71 -7.85 9.56
C LYS A 144 2.32 -7.64 10.18
N LEU A 145 1.86 -6.39 10.29
CA LEU A 145 0.52 -6.09 10.82
C LEU A 145 -0.57 -6.63 9.91
N ILE A 146 -0.46 -6.43 8.59
CA ILE A 146 -1.42 -7.00 7.64
C ILE A 146 -1.40 -8.54 7.69
N THR A 147 -0.26 -9.18 7.90
CA THR A 147 -0.20 -10.63 8.06
C THR A 147 -0.93 -11.09 9.34
N ALA A 148 -0.79 -10.35 10.44
CA ALA A 148 -1.52 -10.65 11.68
C ALA A 148 -3.04 -10.45 11.49
N ILE A 149 -3.46 -9.36 10.87
CA ILE A 149 -4.86 -9.10 10.52
C ILE A 149 -5.39 -10.21 9.58
N ALA A 150 -4.62 -10.63 8.59
CA ALA A 150 -4.97 -11.69 7.67
C ALA A 150 -5.21 -13.03 8.40
N LEU A 151 -4.34 -13.38 9.35
CA LEU A 151 -4.51 -14.58 10.15
C LEU A 151 -5.79 -14.55 10.99
N ILE A 152 -6.01 -13.44 11.71
CA ILE A 152 -7.23 -13.24 12.52
C ILE A 152 -8.47 -13.29 11.61
N SER A 153 -8.42 -12.60 10.46
CA SER A 153 -9.55 -12.56 9.54
C SER A 153 -9.89 -13.93 8.93
N LEU A 154 -8.88 -14.76 8.65
CA LEU A 154 -9.11 -16.13 8.18
C LEU A 154 -9.84 -16.98 9.23
N VAL A 155 -9.42 -16.89 10.49
CA VAL A 155 -10.10 -17.59 11.60
C VAL A 155 -11.53 -17.10 11.72
N CYS A 156 -11.77 -15.78 11.76
CA CYS A 156 -13.09 -15.19 11.83
C CYS A 156 -13.97 -15.57 10.62
N TRP A 157 -13.42 -15.53 9.41
CA TRP A 157 -14.13 -15.87 8.19
C TRP A 157 -14.59 -17.33 8.17
N ILE A 158 -13.70 -18.27 8.55
CA ILE A 158 -14.06 -19.68 8.64
C ILE A 158 -15.15 -19.87 9.70
N TRP A 159 -14.98 -19.27 10.87
CA TRP A 159 -15.86 -19.50 12.01
C TRP A 159 -17.23 -18.85 11.84
N PHE A 160 -17.26 -17.58 11.44
CA PHE A 160 -18.50 -16.80 11.37
C PHE A 160 -19.20 -16.89 10.01
N SER A 161 -18.43 -16.85 8.91
CA SER A 161 -19.02 -16.75 7.56
C SER A 161 -19.21 -18.11 6.89
N LEU A 162 -18.30 -19.07 7.04
CA LEU A 162 -18.41 -20.40 6.43
C LEU A 162 -19.20 -21.38 7.30
N ILE A 163 -18.78 -21.57 8.56
CA ILE A 163 -19.41 -22.51 9.48
C ILE A 163 -20.69 -21.90 10.07
N ARG A 164 -20.76 -20.56 10.20
CA ARG A 164 -21.90 -19.83 10.76
C ARG A 164 -22.27 -20.29 12.18
N THR A 165 -21.28 -20.36 13.04
CA THR A 165 -21.41 -20.82 14.41
C THR A 165 -22.32 -19.98 15.29
N MET A 166 -22.46 -18.67 14.94
CA MET A 166 -23.26 -17.72 15.71
C MET A 166 -23.81 -16.60 14.81
N PRO A 167 -24.92 -15.96 15.20
CA PRO A 167 -25.42 -14.76 14.51
C PRO A 167 -24.47 -13.57 14.72
N PRO A 168 -24.53 -12.54 13.85
CA PRO A 168 -23.78 -11.30 14.05
C PRO A 168 -24.06 -10.66 15.42
N THR A 169 -23.01 -10.18 16.08
CA THR A 169 -23.11 -9.58 17.41
C THR A 169 -23.65 -8.15 17.39
N GLY A 170 -23.70 -7.52 16.20
CA GLY A 170 -24.21 -6.17 16.02
C GLY A 170 -24.25 -5.75 14.56
N LYS A 171 -24.66 -4.50 14.33
CA LYS A 171 -24.65 -3.85 13.02
C LYS A 171 -23.98 -2.47 13.15
N VAL A 172 -23.32 -2.03 12.08
CA VAL A 172 -22.65 -0.75 11.97
C VAL A 172 -23.13 -0.04 10.72
N ASP A 173 -23.54 1.21 10.83
CA ASP A 173 -23.95 2.02 9.70
C ASP A 173 -22.72 2.60 8.99
N SER A 174 -22.52 2.19 7.75
CA SER A 174 -21.39 2.59 6.92
C SER A 174 -21.78 3.63 5.89
N THR A 175 -21.00 4.71 5.81
CA THR A 175 -21.11 5.77 4.81
C THR A 175 -20.32 5.48 3.53
N TRP A 176 -19.62 4.34 3.45
CA TRP A 176 -18.79 3.97 2.30
C TRP A 176 -19.57 3.85 0.99
N TYR A 177 -20.80 3.33 1.06
CA TYR A 177 -21.58 2.96 -0.13
C TYR A 177 -22.31 4.13 -0.79
N SER A 178 -22.57 5.20 -0.04
CA SER A 178 -23.27 6.38 -0.54
C SER A 178 -22.99 7.57 0.36
N THR A 179 -23.02 8.77 -0.21
CA THR A 179 -23.00 10.04 0.53
C THR A 179 -24.38 10.42 1.05
N PHE A 180 -25.45 9.78 0.54
CA PHE A 180 -26.85 10.15 0.84
C PHE A 180 -27.52 9.21 1.84
N TYR A 181 -27.03 7.97 1.98
CA TYR A 181 -27.58 6.99 2.94
C TYR A 181 -26.48 6.13 3.54
N THR A 182 -26.72 5.66 4.74
CA THR A 182 -25.87 4.66 5.39
C THR A 182 -26.36 3.26 5.08
N LYS A 183 -25.45 2.31 4.95
CA LYS A 183 -25.76 0.89 4.79
C LYS A 183 -25.43 0.15 6.07
N PRO A 184 -26.38 -0.57 6.70
CA PRO A 184 -26.09 -1.40 7.84
C PRO A 184 -25.25 -2.60 7.43
N VAL A 185 -24.12 -2.81 8.11
CA VAL A 185 -23.17 -3.89 7.90
C VAL A 185 -23.11 -4.75 9.16
N SER A 186 -23.26 -6.06 9.02
CA SER A 186 -23.13 -7.00 10.12
C SER A 186 -21.71 -7.03 10.65
N THR A 187 -21.56 -7.07 11.97
CA THR A 187 -20.25 -7.15 12.64
C THR A 187 -20.21 -8.26 13.67
N PHE A 188 -19.02 -8.83 13.86
CA PHE A 188 -18.69 -9.75 14.92
C PHE A 188 -17.65 -9.09 15.84
N TYR A 189 -18.10 -8.67 17.02
CA TYR A 189 -17.29 -8.01 18.06
C TYR A 189 -16.50 -6.78 17.56
N TYR A 190 -16.96 -6.11 16.50
CA TYR A 190 -16.26 -5.00 15.83
C TYR A 190 -14.84 -5.33 15.32
N VAL A 191 -14.50 -6.61 15.23
CA VAL A 191 -13.20 -7.12 14.75
C VAL A 191 -13.31 -7.69 13.33
N TYR A 192 -14.50 -8.16 12.96
CA TYR A 192 -14.78 -8.73 11.66
C TYR A 192 -16.13 -8.24 11.13
N PHE A 193 -16.17 -7.89 9.83
CA PHE A 193 -17.35 -7.31 9.18
C PHE A 193 -17.75 -8.10 7.95
N GLU A 194 -19.05 -8.19 7.67
CA GLU A 194 -19.64 -8.85 6.50
C GLU A 194 -20.38 -7.86 5.59
N PRO A 195 -19.66 -6.96 4.88
CA PRO A 195 -20.28 -5.98 4.03
C PRO A 195 -20.73 -6.53 2.68
N GLN A 196 -20.15 -7.64 2.19
CA GLN A 196 -20.31 -8.13 0.82
C GLN A 196 -20.44 -9.65 0.75
N GLY A 197 -21.39 -10.12 -0.08
CA GLY A 197 -21.51 -11.50 -0.55
C GLY A 197 -21.15 -11.63 -2.03
N ILE A 198 -20.95 -12.86 -2.47
CA ILE A 198 -20.77 -13.24 -3.87
C ILE A 198 -21.60 -14.47 -4.16
N LYS A 199 -22.26 -14.53 -5.32
CA LYS A 199 -22.87 -15.76 -5.83
C LYS A 199 -21.82 -16.55 -6.59
N PHE A 200 -21.65 -17.80 -6.22
CA PHE A 200 -20.72 -18.73 -6.87
C PHE A 200 -21.34 -20.10 -6.94
N PHE A 201 -21.48 -20.68 -8.12
CA PHE A 201 -22.20 -21.95 -8.38
C PHE A 201 -23.60 -22.03 -7.73
N GLY A 202 -24.39 -20.94 -7.82
CA GLY A 202 -25.73 -20.87 -7.26
C GLY A 202 -25.81 -20.63 -5.74
N HIS A 203 -24.70 -20.72 -5.02
CA HIS A 203 -24.62 -20.45 -3.57
C HIS A 203 -24.11 -19.04 -3.27
N VAL A 204 -24.62 -18.44 -2.21
CA VAL A 204 -24.14 -17.14 -1.72
C VAL A 204 -23.06 -17.35 -0.68
N PHE A 205 -21.84 -16.94 -0.99
CA PHE A 205 -20.71 -16.92 -0.07
C PHE A 205 -20.45 -15.51 0.45
N VAL A 206 -20.11 -15.40 1.72
CA VAL A 206 -19.63 -14.15 2.30
C VAL A 206 -18.14 -14.00 1.96
N ARG A 207 -17.77 -12.85 1.41
CA ARG A 207 -16.39 -12.52 1.09
C ARG A 207 -15.65 -12.10 2.36
N ASN A 208 -14.40 -12.53 2.51
CA ASN A 208 -13.57 -12.06 3.61
C ASN A 208 -13.18 -10.59 3.35
N CYS A 209 -13.76 -9.69 4.10
CA CYS A 209 -13.45 -8.26 4.09
C CYS A 209 -12.64 -7.83 5.32
N SER A 210 -12.46 -8.70 6.31
CA SER A 210 -11.79 -8.40 7.58
C SER A 210 -12.38 -7.15 8.24
N ILE A 211 -11.53 -6.13 8.52
CA ILE A 211 -11.91 -4.82 9.06
C ILE A 211 -12.16 -3.78 7.97
N PHE A 212 -12.09 -4.14 6.69
CA PHE A 212 -12.20 -3.21 5.57
C PHE A 212 -13.63 -3.12 5.05
N THR A 213 -13.92 -2.00 4.37
CA THR A 213 -15.25 -1.68 3.83
C THR A 213 -15.69 -2.65 2.73
N GLU A 214 -14.75 -3.26 2.02
CA GLU A 214 -15.00 -4.19 0.94
C GLU A 214 -13.83 -5.15 0.71
N ALA A 215 -14.12 -6.30 0.10
CA ALA A 215 -13.11 -7.31 -0.19
C ALA A 215 -12.00 -6.84 -1.17
N PRO A 216 -12.25 -6.02 -2.21
CA PRO A 216 -11.18 -5.44 -3.01
C PRO A 216 -10.24 -4.54 -2.21
N MET A 217 -10.73 -3.81 -1.22
CA MET A 217 -9.89 -2.97 -0.35
C MET A 217 -9.00 -3.84 0.54
N PHE A 218 -9.53 -4.90 1.14
CA PHE A 218 -8.70 -5.86 1.87
C PHE A 218 -7.67 -6.53 0.97
N ALA A 219 -8.07 -6.96 -0.24
CA ALA A 219 -7.16 -7.54 -1.23
C ALA A 219 -6.02 -6.58 -1.62
N TRP A 220 -6.28 -5.27 -1.73
CA TRP A 220 -5.27 -4.24 -1.95
C TRP A 220 -4.19 -4.28 -0.85
N HIS A 221 -4.60 -4.25 0.41
CA HIS A 221 -3.67 -4.30 1.53
C HIS A 221 -2.88 -5.62 1.59
N LEU A 222 -3.54 -6.74 1.32
CA LEU A 222 -2.89 -8.06 1.24
C LEU A 222 -1.85 -8.12 0.11
N LEU A 223 -2.17 -7.56 -1.06
CA LEU A 223 -1.25 -7.49 -2.20
C LEU A 223 -0.01 -6.68 -1.88
N ILE A 224 -0.14 -5.48 -1.29
CA ILE A 224 1.02 -4.66 -0.90
C ILE A 224 1.89 -5.40 0.13
N ALA A 225 1.27 -6.05 1.11
CA ALA A 225 1.99 -6.85 2.11
C ALA A 225 2.71 -8.05 1.46
N LEU A 226 2.04 -8.78 0.56
CA LEU A 226 2.60 -9.91 -0.17
C LEU A 226 3.77 -9.47 -1.06
N MET A 227 3.60 -8.42 -1.85
CA MET A 227 4.65 -7.88 -2.71
C MET A 227 5.86 -7.39 -1.88
N THR A 228 5.61 -6.82 -0.70
CA THR A 228 6.67 -6.43 0.24
C THR A 228 7.45 -7.65 0.73
N GLU A 229 6.78 -8.74 1.11
CA GLU A 229 7.45 -9.99 1.53
C GLU A 229 8.24 -10.62 0.37
N LEU A 230 7.67 -10.65 -0.84
CA LEU A 230 8.27 -11.33 -1.98
C LEU A 230 9.46 -10.58 -2.58
N PHE A 231 9.41 -9.23 -2.66
CA PHE A 231 10.36 -8.46 -3.46
C PHE A 231 11.20 -7.46 -2.66
N ILE A 232 10.72 -7.02 -1.49
CA ILE A 232 11.40 -5.99 -0.69
C ILE A 232 12.05 -6.57 0.56
N SER A 233 11.42 -7.54 1.24
CA SER A 233 11.94 -8.11 2.49
C SER A 233 13.29 -8.78 2.28
N ARG A 234 14.24 -8.53 3.20
CA ARG A 234 15.58 -9.15 3.15
C ARG A 234 15.55 -10.66 3.27
N LYS A 235 14.62 -11.20 4.06
CA LYS A 235 14.41 -12.64 4.26
C LYS A 235 12.95 -12.96 4.00
N LEU A 236 12.69 -13.84 3.05
CA LEU A 236 11.36 -14.35 2.75
C LEU A 236 10.88 -15.23 3.90
N SER A 237 9.68 -14.96 4.39
CA SER A 237 8.98 -15.82 5.35
C SER A 237 7.87 -16.58 4.64
N TRP A 238 8.07 -17.86 4.39
CA TRP A 238 7.06 -18.71 3.75
C TRP A 238 5.76 -18.74 4.53
N LEU A 239 5.81 -18.78 5.86
CA LEU A 239 4.61 -18.76 6.71
C LEU A 239 3.77 -17.50 6.45
N ARG A 240 4.40 -16.31 6.46
CA ARG A 240 3.68 -15.05 6.16
C ARG A 240 3.12 -15.05 4.74
N THR A 241 3.91 -15.51 3.78
CA THR A 241 3.48 -15.62 2.38
C THR A 241 2.26 -16.52 2.25
N CYS A 242 2.26 -17.69 2.88
CA CYS A 242 1.11 -18.63 2.85
C CYS A 242 -0.15 -18.02 3.51
N ILE A 243 -0.01 -17.34 4.66
CA ILE A 243 -1.13 -16.66 5.32
C ILE A 243 -1.73 -15.59 4.41
N LEU A 244 -0.88 -14.74 3.81
CA LEU A 244 -1.33 -13.67 2.90
C LEU A 244 -2.01 -14.24 1.65
N CYS A 245 -1.48 -15.31 1.06
CA CYS A 245 -2.10 -15.99 -0.08
C CYS A 245 -3.46 -16.63 0.30
N ALA A 246 -3.55 -17.30 1.43
CA ALA A 246 -4.82 -17.87 1.90
C ALA A 246 -5.88 -16.79 2.15
N ALA A 247 -5.48 -15.67 2.76
CA ALA A 247 -6.37 -14.53 2.95
C ALA A 247 -6.80 -13.91 1.62
N LEU A 248 -5.90 -13.78 0.64
CA LEU A 248 -6.24 -13.31 -0.71
C LEU A 248 -7.29 -14.19 -1.38
N ILE A 249 -7.15 -15.52 -1.26
CA ILE A 249 -8.13 -16.49 -1.79
C ILE A 249 -9.51 -16.26 -1.16
N SER A 250 -9.58 -16.07 0.15
CA SER A 250 -10.84 -15.87 0.87
C SER A 250 -11.55 -14.55 0.54
N THR A 251 -10.85 -13.56 -0.06
CA THR A 251 -11.48 -12.30 -0.49
C THR A 251 -12.37 -12.43 -1.73
N PHE A 252 -12.23 -13.50 -2.52
CA PHE A 252 -12.87 -13.63 -3.84
C PHE A 252 -12.67 -12.40 -4.72
N SER A 253 -11.50 -11.77 -4.63
CA SER A 253 -11.15 -10.59 -5.43
C SER A 253 -10.39 -11.00 -6.69
N THR A 254 -10.94 -10.70 -7.88
CA THR A 254 -10.27 -10.99 -9.16
C THR A 254 -8.90 -10.32 -9.24
N MET A 255 -8.80 -9.06 -8.79
CA MET A 255 -7.54 -8.33 -8.70
C MET A 255 -6.56 -9.07 -7.77
N GLY A 256 -7.05 -9.52 -6.59
CA GLY A 256 -6.25 -10.30 -5.64
C GLY A 256 -5.67 -11.57 -6.27
N TYR A 257 -6.47 -12.30 -7.03
CA TYR A 257 -6.05 -13.53 -7.68
C TYR A 257 -5.03 -13.28 -8.80
N ILE A 258 -5.32 -12.35 -9.71
CA ILE A 258 -4.45 -12.05 -10.86
C ILE A 258 -3.07 -11.58 -10.37
N PHE A 259 -3.05 -10.55 -9.54
CA PHE A 259 -1.78 -9.95 -9.12
C PHE A 259 -1.08 -10.73 -8.01
N GLY A 260 -1.83 -11.39 -7.11
CA GLY A 260 -1.25 -12.23 -6.07
C GLY A 260 -0.59 -13.47 -6.64
N LEU A 261 -1.28 -14.21 -7.51
CA LEU A 261 -0.74 -15.38 -8.18
C LEU A 261 0.41 -14.99 -9.12
N GLY A 262 0.24 -13.91 -9.90
CA GLY A 262 1.29 -13.37 -10.76
C GLY A 262 2.56 -13.00 -9.99
N ALA A 263 2.44 -12.35 -8.83
CA ALA A 263 3.57 -11.99 -7.98
C ALA A 263 4.30 -13.23 -7.44
N VAL A 264 3.56 -14.25 -6.99
CA VAL A 264 4.15 -15.52 -6.50
C VAL A 264 4.89 -16.25 -7.63
N ILE A 265 4.26 -16.40 -8.80
CA ILE A 265 4.88 -17.04 -9.98
C ILE A 265 6.15 -16.29 -10.37
N LEU A 266 6.08 -14.97 -10.48
CA LEU A 266 7.23 -14.14 -10.83
C LEU A 266 8.38 -14.29 -9.82
N ARG A 267 8.06 -14.36 -8.52
CA ARG A 267 9.06 -14.62 -7.49
C ARG A 267 9.70 -16.00 -7.62
N LEU A 268 8.92 -17.03 -7.93
CA LEU A 268 9.41 -18.39 -8.16
C LEU A 268 10.34 -18.44 -9.38
N VAL A 269 9.96 -17.81 -10.48
CA VAL A 269 10.80 -17.68 -11.69
C VAL A 269 12.12 -17.00 -11.38
N LEU A 270 12.09 -15.86 -10.67
CA LEU A 270 13.31 -15.16 -10.28
C LEU A 270 14.20 -16.00 -9.35
N ALA A 271 13.61 -16.71 -8.40
CA ALA A 271 14.35 -17.59 -7.49
C ALA A 271 14.99 -18.74 -8.29
N LEU A 272 14.28 -19.31 -9.25
CA LEU A 272 14.76 -20.39 -10.11
C LEU A 272 15.95 -19.91 -10.95
N VAL A 273 15.80 -18.81 -11.70
CA VAL A 273 16.85 -18.29 -12.60
C VAL A 273 18.11 -17.87 -11.83
N ARG A 274 17.96 -17.28 -10.64
CA ARG A 274 19.08 -16.83 -9.80
C ARG A 274 19.77 -17.94 -9.04
N SER A 275 19.17 -19.12 -8.92
CA SER A 275 19.69 -20.24 -8.15
C SER A 275 20.94 -20.84 -8.80
N ARG A 276 22.07 -20.91 -8.04
CA ARG A 276 23.25 -21.67 -8.46
C ARG A 276 22.91 -23.15 -8.73
N ARG A 277 22.00 -23.71 -7.90
CA ARG A 277 21.54 -25.11 -8.04
C ARG A 277 20.87 -25.33 -9.39
N TYR A 278 20.00 -24.39 -9.84
CA TYR A 278 19.39 -24.45 -11.16
C TYR A 278 20.40 -24.36 -12.30
N ARG A 279 21.39 -23.47 -12.20
CA ARG A 279 22.47 -23.38 -13.23
C ARG A 279 23.21 -24.69 -13.43
N ASN A 280 23.40 -25.46 -12.37
CA ASN A 280 24.11 -26.73 -12.39
C ASN A 280 23.22 -27.97 -12.61
N MET A 281 21.89 -27.79 -12.76
CA MET A 281 20.95 -28.89 -13.03
C MET A 281 21.11 -29.44 -14.44
N ARG A 282 20.82 -30.76 -14.61
CA ARG A 282 20.73 -31.40 -15.89
C ARG A 282 19.66 -30.75 -16.79
N ARG A 283 19.87 -30.72 -18.12
CA ARG A 283 18.96 -30.08 -19.09
C ARG A 283 17.51 -30.55 -18.92
N LYS A 284 17.28 -31.84 -18.71
CA LYS A 284 15.94 -32.43 -18.51
C LYS A 284 15.23 -31.81 -17.29
N VAL A 285 15.95 -31.59 -16.16
CA VAL A 285 15.37 -31.00 -14.95
C VAL A 285 15.07 -29.51 -15.17
N LYS A 286 15.89 -28.78 -15.92
CA LYS A 286 15.61 -27.40 -16.31
C LYS A 286 14.33 -27.29 -17.14
N ILE A 287 14.17 -28.19 -18.13
CA ILE A 287 12.97 -28.26 -18.96
C ILE A 287 11.74 -28.56 -18.10
N ALA A 288 11.81 -29.56 -17.21
CA ALA A 288 10.70 -29.88 -16.29
C ALA A 288 10.31 -28.68 -15.40
N ALA A 289 11.30 -27.95 -14.86
CA ALA A 289 11.03 -26.74 -14.07
C ALA A 289 10.31 -25.65 -14.89
N TRP A 290 10.70 -25.42 -16.13
CA TRP A 290 10.01 -24.46 -17.01
C TRP A 290 8.62 -24.92 -17.42
N ILE A 291 8.41 -26.23 -17.62
CA ILE A 291 7.08 -26.82 -17.87
C ILE A 291 6.17 -26.54 -16.66
N ILE A 292 6.64 -26.75 -15.43
CA ILE A 292 5.86 -26.45 -14.23
C ILE A 292 5.50 -24.96 -14.18
N VAL A 293 6.47 -24.07 -14.45
CA VAL A 293 6.19 -22.63 -14.49
C VAL A 293 5.16 -22.29 -15.59
N ALA A 294 5.30 -22.86 -16.78
CA ALA A 294 4.35 -22.65 -17.89
C ALA A 294 2.95 -23.13 -17.50
N VAL A 295 2.81 -24.31 -16.88
CA VAL A 295 1.53 -24.83 -16.41
C VAL A 295 0.90 -23.89 -15.37
N LEU A 296 1.69 -23.37 -14.40
CA LEU A 296 1.22 -22.41 -13.43
C LEU A 296 0.76 -21.09 -14.07
N VAL A 297 1.49 -20.61 -15.08
CA VAL A 297 1.11 -19.39 -15.83
C VAL A 297 -0.18 -19.62 -16.61
N VAL A 298 -0.31 -20.75 -17.30
CA VAL A 298 -1.54 -21.09 -18.04
C VAL A 298 -2.71 -21.26 -17.08
N ALA A 299 -2.55 -21.97 -15.98
CA ALA A 299 -3.59 -22.10 -14.96
C ALA A 299 -4.02 -20.73 -14.39
N ALA A 300 -3.06 -19.86 -14.10
CA ALA A 300 -3.32 -18.49 -13.66
C ALA A 300 -4.10 -17.69 -14.71
N ALA A 301 -3.71 -17.78 -15.98
CA ALA A 301 -4.38 -17.12 -17.08
C ALA A 301 -5.82 -17.64 -17.27
N VAL A 302 -6.03 -18.95 -17.24
CA VAL A 302 -7.37 -19.56 -17.34
C VAL A 302 -8.27 -19.12 -16.20
N ILE A 303 -7.79 -19.21 -14.95
CA ILE A 303 -8.54 -18.75 -13.78
C ILE A 303 -8.88 -17.26 -13.92
N SER A 304 -7.92 -16.44 -14.34
CA SER A 304 -8.12 -14.99 -14.54
C SER A 304 -9.16 -14.70 -15.62
N LEU A 305 -9.12 -15.43 -16.74
CA LEU A 305 -10.08 -15.31 -17.85
C LEU A 305 -11.49 -15.75 -17.45
N VAL A 306 -11.63 -16.86 -16.72
CA VAL A 306 -12.93 -17.32 -16.21
C VAL A 306 -13.52 -16.27 -15.27
N LEU A 307 -12.74 -15.80 -14.29
CA LEU A 307 -13.19 -14.77 -13.35
C LEU A 307 -13.49 -13.43 -14.05
N LEU A 308 -12.76 -13.10 -15.11
CA LEU A 308 -12.99 -11.88 -15.88
C LEU A 308 -14.29 -12.01 -16.71
N LYS A 309 -14.52 -13.14 -17.38
CA LYS A 309 -15.76 -13.41 -18.12
C LYS A 309 -16.98 -13.32 -17.19
N GLU A 310 -16.94 -13.97 -16.04
CA GLU A 310 -18.03 -13.90 -15.06
C GLU A 310 -18.28 -12.46 -14.58
N LYS A 311 -17.23 -11.65 -14.48
CA LYS A 311 -17.37 -10.23 -14.09
C LYS A 311 -17.82 -9.32 -15.22
N LEU A 312 -17.42 -9.55 -16.46
CA LEU A 312 -17.84 -8.76 -17.61
C LEU A 312 -19.34 -8.90 -17.89
N VAL A 313 -19.95 -10.03 -17.52
CA VAL A 313 -21.39 -10.28 -17.61
C VAL A 313 -22.15 -9.70 -16.40
N THR A 314 -21.44 -9.20 -15.38
CA THR A 314 -22.04 -8.62 -14.19
C THR A 314 -22.01 -7.09 -14.25
N TYR A 315 -22.99 -6.44 -13.64
CA TYR A 315 -23.08 -4.99 -13.40
C TYR A 315 -21.74 -4.33 -12.97
N SER A 316 -20.87 -5.07 -12.27
CA SER A 316 -19.55 -4.60 -11.81
C SER A 316 -18.51 -4.43 -12.95
N GLY A 317 -18.67 -5.14 -14.07
CA GLY A 317 -17.78 -5.00 -15.24
C GLY A 317 -18.11 -3.75 -16.05
N ASP A 318 -19.41 -3.57 -16.33
CA ASP A 318 -19.91 -2.41 -17.07
C ASP A 318 -19.60 -1.11 -16.32
N THR A 319 -19.80 -1.09 -15.01
CA THR A 319 -19.48 0.07 -14.16
C THR A 319 -18.00 0.47 -14.25
N ARG A 320 -17.06 -0.48 -14.32
CA ARG A 320 -15.63 -0.17 -14.39
C ARG A 320 -15.21 0.41 -15.74
N MET A 321 -15.79 -0.08 -16.83
CA MET A 321 -15.55 0.46 -18.17
C MET A 321 -16.15 1.86 -18.29
N GLU A 322 -17.34 2.04 -17.75
CA GLU A 322 -18.00 3.35 -17.68
C GLU A 322 -17.18 4.33 -16.83
N ASP A 323 -16.68 3.93 -15.65
CA ASP A 323 -15.81 4.73 -14.81
C ASP A 323 -14.53 5.15 -15.55
N PHE A 324 -13.90 4.23 -16.29
CA PHE A 324 -12.74 4.56 -17.08
C PHE A 324 -13.05 5.61 -18.15
N LYS A 325 -14.15 5.42 -18.92
CA LYS A 325 -14.58 6.34 -19.97
C LYS A 325 -14.96 7.71 -19.39
N ALA A 326 -15.77 7.75 -18.33
CA ALA A 326 -16.19 8.98 -17.70
C ALA A 326 -15.01 9.75 -17.08
N GLY A 327 -14.08 9.04 -16.42
CA GLY A 327 -12.88 9.67 -15.88
C GLY A 327 -11.94 10.19 -16.97
N PHE A 328 -11.80 9.48 -18.10
CA PHE A 328 -11.01 9.95 -19.23
C PHE A 328 -11.63 11.22 -19.87
N LEU A 329 -12.94 11.26 -20.06
CA LEU A 329 -13.62 12.45 -20.59
C LEU A 329 -13.51 13.62 -19.61
N GLY A 330 -13.74 13.40 -18.31
CA GLY A 330 -13.56 14.44 -17.29
C GLY A 330 -12.12 14.96 -17.21
N TRP A 331 -11.11 14.11 -17.50
CA TRP A 331 -9.72 14.58 -17.66
C TRP A 331 -9.54 15.43 -18.92
N MET A 332 -10.13 15.06 -20.05
CA MET A 332 -10.02 15.83 -21.30
C MET A 332 -10.66 17.23 -21.17
N ASP A 333 -11.69 17.40 -20.36
CA ASP A 333 -12.31 18.71 -20.09
C ASP A 333 -11.33 19.69 -19.41
N ASN A 334 -10.41 19.19 -18.59
CA ASN A 334 -9.44 19.98 -17.82
C ASN A 334 -8.05 19.34 -17.81
N PHE A 335 -7.47 19.13 -18.98
CA PHE A 335 -6.32 18.28 -19.24
C PHE A 335 -5.08 18.57 -18.34
N TRP A 336 -4.70 19.86 -18.21
CA TRP A 336 -3.43 20.22 -17.55
C TRP A 336 -3.51 20.25 -16.02
N ILE A 337 -4.57 20.81 -15.47
CA ILE A 337 -4.68 21.14 -14.04
C ILE A 337 -5.81 20.35 -13.36
N GLY A 338 -6.70 19.74 -14.16
CA GLY A 338 -7.87 19.04 -13.65
C GLY A 338 -8.97 19.97 -13.14
N ALA A 339 -10.04 19.36 -12.66
CA ALA A 339 -11.23 20.05 -12.17
C ALA A 339 -11.13 20.49 -10.69
N GLY A 340 -10.05 20.13 -10.02
CA GLY A 340 -9.82 20.40 -8.60
C GLY A 340 -9.94 19.18 -7.71
N PHE A 341 -9.18 19.18 -6.63
CA PHE A 341 -9.11 18.06 -5.70
C PHE A 341 -10.48 17.72 -5.11
N GLY A 342 -10.88 16.44 -5.21
CA GLY A 342 -12.16 15.94 -4.71
C GLY A 342 -13.38 16.43 -5.49
N ASN A 343 -13.20 17.09 -6.63
CA ASN A 343 -14.30 17.51 -7.50
C ASN A 343 -14.64 16.40 -8.49
N ARG A 344 -15.56 15.54 -8.08
CA ARG A 344 -16.02 14.39 -8.89
C ARG A 344 -17.17 14.73 -9.84
N GLU A 345 -17.71 15.95 -9.80
CA GLU A 345 -18.82 16.35 -10.67
C GLU A 345 -18.47 16.20 -12.14
N THR A 346 -17.25 16.60 -12.53
CA THR A 346 -16.74 16.46 -13.90
C THR A 346 -16.67 15.01 -14.39
N ILE A 347 -16.53 14.04 -13.49
CA ILE A 347 -16.56 12.63 -13.83
C ILE A 347 -18.04 12.17 -13.96
N PHE A 348 -18.89 12.60 -13.02
CA PHE A 348 -20.28 12.14 -12.97
C PHE A 348 -21.13 12.66 -14.14
N ILE A 349 -20.82 13.83 -14.69
CA ILE A 349 -21.49 14.38 -15.89
C ILE A 349 -21.34 13.44 -17.10
N HIS A 350 -20.23 12.71 -17.20
CA HIS A 350 -19.96 11.79 -18.31
C HIS A 350 -20.43 10.35 -18.05
N ARG A 351 -21.07 10.07 -16.91
CA ARG A 351 -21.67 8.75 -16.64
C ARG A 351 -23.06 8.66 -17.27
N THR A 352 -23.33 7.55 -17.95
CA THR A 352 -24.63 7.26 -18.55
C THR A 352 -25.60 6.64 -17.55
N VAL A 353 -25.09 5.92 -16.55
CA VAL A 353 -25.89 5.34 -15.47
C VAL A 353 -25.69 6.19 -14.22
N PHE A 354 -26.75 6.77 -13.71
CA PHE A 354 -26.78 7.44 -12.41
C PHE A 354 -26.59 6.41 -11.27
N SER A 355 -25.46 5.77 -11.24
CA SER A 355 -25.07 4.93 -10.11
C SER A 355 -24.36 5.84 -9.11
N GLN A 356 -25.00 6.05 -7.96
CA GLN A 356 -24.45 6.76 -6.81
C GLN A 356 -23.31 6.00 -6.11
N SER A 357 -22.86 4.90 -6.72
CA SER A 357 -21.73 4.11 -6.26
C SER A 357 -20.41 4.84 -6.49
N GLY A 358 -19.43 4.62 -5.63
CA GLY A 358 -18.11 5.24 -5.70
C GLY A 358 -17.43 5.07 -7.07
N PHE A 359 -16.38 5.84 -7.31
CA PHE A 359 -15.56 5.74 -8.51
C PHE A 359 -14.47 4.68 -8.32
N SER A 360 -14.29 3.78 -9.31
CA SER A 360 -13.45 2.58 -9.14
C SER A 360 -12.11 2.61 -9.91
N ASN A 361 -11.75 3.74 -10.53
CA ASN A 361 -10.53 3.88 -11.34
C ASN A 361 -9.62 4.98 -10.79
N GLY A 362 -8.58 4.57 -10.02
CA GLY A 362 -7.72 5.50 -9.31
C GLY A 362 -6.90 6.43 -10.20
N ILE A 363 -6.36 5.94 -11.33
CA ILE A 363 -5.56 6.79 -12.22
C ILE A 363 -6.43 7.84 -12.92
N MET A 364 -7.65 7.48 -13.32
CA MET A 364 -8.58 8.40 -13.97
C MET A 364 -9.14 9.42 -12.97
N GLU A 365 -9.31 9.06 -11.69
CA GLU A 365 -9.69 10.00 -10.64
C GLU A 365 -8.61 11.07 -10.45
N VAL A 366 -7.34 10.68 -10.32
CA VAL A 366 -6.22 11.62 -10.21
C VAL A 366 -6.12 12.50 -11.46
N ALA A 367 -6.31 11.94 -12.66
CA ALA A 367 -6.23 12.68 -13.91
C ALA A 367 -7.37 13.69 -14.06
N ALA A 368 -8.61 13.33 -13.72
CA ALA A 368 -9.76 14.23 -13.79
C ALA A 368 -9.69 15.35 -12.73
N GLU A 369 -9.28 15.03 -11.51
CA GLU A 369 -9.20 16.00 -10.42
C GLU A 369 -7.98 16.92 -10.51
N GLY A 370 -6.82 16.41 -10.96
CA GLY A 370 -5.54 17.12 -10.90
C GLY A 370 -4.82 17.27 -12.24
N GLY A 371 -5.42 16.82 -13.34
CA GLY A 371 -4.81 16.88 -14.66
C GLY A 371 -3.46 16.20 -14.75
N VAL A 372 -2.67 16.60 -15.74
CA VAL A 372 -1.27 16.17 -15.87
C VAL A 372 -0.46 16.56 -14.65
N TYR A 373 -0.79 17.67 -13.99
CA TYR A 373 -0.07 18.17 -12.83
C TYR A 373 -0.02 17.14 -11.68
N LEU A 374 -1.16 16.67 -11.17
CA LEU A 374 -1.16 15.67 -10.11
C LEU A 374 -0.83 14.27 -10.64
N LEU A 375 -1.10 13.98 -11.91
CA LEU A 375 -0.74 12.70 -12.51
C LEU A 375 0.79 12.48 -12.50
N ILE A 376 1.59 13.53 -12.67
CA ILE A 376 3.05 13.46 -12.49
C ILE A 376 3.41 13.06 -11.05
N CYS A 377 2.72 13.61 -10.04
CA CYS A 377 2.92 13.20 -8.65
C CYS A 377 2.48 11.77 -8.36
N PHE A 378 1.46 11.29 -9.05
CA PHE A 378 0.94 9.93 -8.87
C PHE A 378 1.82 8.89 -9.57
N ALA A 379 2.09 9.07 -10.87
CA ALA A 379 2.81 8.10 -11.71
C ALA A 379 4.33 8.28 -11.67
N GLY A 380 4.81 9.53 -11.64
CA GLY A 380 6.23 9.87 -11.70
C GLY A 380 7.11 9.14 -10.69
N PRO A 381 6.71 9.04 -9.40
CA PRO A 381 7.47 8.28 -8.41
C PRO A 381 7.69 6.81 -8.78
N PHE A 382 6.69 6.15 -9.35
CA PHE A 382 6.80 4.74 -9.76
C PHE A 382 7.71 4.57 -10.98
N VAL A 383 7.58 5.47 -11.97
CA VAL A 383 8.47 5.50 -13.15
C VAL A 383 9.91 5.73 -12.69
N PHE A 384 10.15 6.73 -11.82
CA PHE A 384 11.46 6.98 -11.23
C PHE A 384 11.99 5.78 -10.46
N GLY A 385 11.17 5.21 -9.56
CA GLY A 385 11.56 4.05 -8.75
C GLY A 385 11.90 2.83 -9.59
N PHE A 386 11.17 2.60 -10.68
CA PHE A 386 11.46 1.55 -11.66
C PHE A 386 12.81 1.77 -12.35
N ILE A 387 13.04 2.97 -12.90
CA ILE A 387 14.31 3.32 -13.59
C ILE A 387 15.49 3.24 -12.62
N ASP A 388 15.37 3.80 -11.40
CA ASP A 388 16.41 3.72 -10.37
C ASP A 388 16.75 2.28 -9.99
N ALA A 389 15.72 1.44 -9.86
CA ALA A 389 15.90 0.02 -9.57
C ALA A 389 16.60 -0.74 -10.71
N LEU A 390 16.30 -0.43 -11.97
CA LEU A 390 16.99 -1.02 -13.13
C LEU A 390 18.47 -0.61 -13.15
N ILE A 391 18.78 0.69 -12.96
CA ILE A 391 20.15 1.21 -12.92
C ILE A 391 20.96 0.54 -11.80
N ARG A 392 20.34 0.29 -10.65
CA ARG A 392 20.95 -0.38 -9.49
C ARG A 392 20.95 -1.91 -9.58
N LYS A 393 20.38 -2.48 -10.65
CA LYS A 393 20.20 -3.93 -10.84
C LYS A 393 19.39 -4.57 -9.69
N ASP A 394 18.47 -3.81 -9.08
CA ASP A 394 17.53 -4.27 -8.05
C ASP A 394 16.20 -4.69 -8.70
N GLY A 395 16.20 -5.88 -9.30
CA GLY A 395 15.00 -6.41 -9.96
C GLY A 395 13.80 -6.61 -9.02
N GLY A 396 14.03 -6.80 -7.72
CA GLY A 396 12.92 -6.90 -6.75
C GLY A 396 12.17 -5.58 -6.63
N ARG A 397 12.90 -4.47 -6.45
CA ARG A 397 12.31 -3.12 -6.37
C ARG A 397 11.67 -2.71 -7.71
N ALA A 398 12.27 -3.07 -8.85
CA ALA A 398 11.68 -2.78 -10.16
C ALA A 398 10.32 -3.46 -10.33
N ILE A 399 10.21 -4.75 -10.00
CA ILE A 399 8.96 -5.51 -10.07
C ILE A 399 7.94 -4.95 -9.08
N PHE A 400 8.36 -4.66 -7.85
CA PHE A 400 7.49 -4.05 -6.84
C PHE A 400 6.89 -2.73 -7.36
N ALA A 401 7.71 -1.84 -7.95
CA ALA A 401 7.25 -0.57 -8.50
C ALA A 401 6.16 -0.75 -9.57
N VAL A 402 6.39 -1.67 -10.54
CA VAL A 402 5.43 -1.93 -11.62
C VAL A 402 4.12 -2.52 -11.06
N LEU A 403 4.21 -3.57 -10.24
CA LEU A 403 3.01 -4.24 -9.72
C LEU A 403 2.19 -3.32 -8.83
N VAL A 404 2.83 -2.55 -7.95
CA VAL A 404 2.12 -1.59 -7.08
C VAL A 404 1.47 -0.50 -7.92
N PHE A 405 2.15 0.04 -8.92
CA PHE A 405 1.58 1.05 -9.82
C PHE A 405 0.33 0.55 -10.54
N ILE A 406 0.39 -0.65 -11.15
CA ILE A 406 -0.76 -1.21 -11.85
C ILE A 406 -1.94 -1.42 -10.89
N VAL A 407 -1.69 -2.02 -9.72
CA VAL A 407 -2.76 -2.28 -8.74
C VAL A 407 -3.34 -0.97 -8.20
N ALA A 408 -2.50 0.05 -7.93
CA ALA A 408 -2.95 1.37 -7.50
C ALA A 408 -3.79 2.09 -8.57
N SER A 409 -3.43 1.93 -9.85
CA SER A 409 -4.15 2.56 -10.97
C SER A 409 -5.58 2.06 -11.14
N ILE A 410 -5.84 0.79 -10.78
CA ILE A 410 -7.16 0.14 -10.90
C ILE A 410 -7.95 0.09 -9.59
N THR A 411 -7.49 0.74 -8.54
CA THR A 411 -8.16 0.82 -7.22
C THR A 411 -8.47 2.27 -6.87
N CYS A 412 -9.35 2.48 -5.89
CA CYS A 412 -9.74 3.80 -5.39
C CYS A 412 -8.94 4.23 -4.14
N SER A 413 -7.67 3.84 -4.04
CA SER A 413 -6.84 4.08 -2.85
C SER A 413 -5.76 5.14 -3.03
N GLN A 414 -5.84 5.97 -4.08
CA GLN A 414 -4.81 6.93 -4.49
C GLN A 414 -4.52 8.04 -3.46
N TYR A 415 -5.52 8.48 -2.72
CA TYR A 415 -5.38 9.56 -1.72
C TYR A 415 -5.27 9.02 -0.28
N THR A 416 -4.62 7.86 -0.10
CA THR A 416 -4.40 7.29 1.23
C THR A 416 -2.97 7.52 1.71
N CYS A 417 -2.77 7.57 3.04
CA CYS A 417 -1.44 7.66 3.64
C CYS A 417 -0.50 6.55 3.16
N LEU A 418 -1.02 5.33 2.96
CA LEU A 418 -0.24 4.22 2.43
C LEU A 418 0.26 4.54 1.02
N MET A 419 -0.60 5.09 0.15
CA MET A 419 -0.23 5.40 -1.23
C MET A 419 0.84 6.49 -1.28
N TYR A 420 0.68 7.58 -0.52
CA TYR A 420 1.70 8.62 -0.39
C TYR A 420 3.04 8.07 0.10
N PHE A 421 2.99 7.21 1.10
CA PHE A 421 4.20 6.55 1.59
C PHE A 421 4.87 5.68 0.53
N LEU A 422 4.10 4.91 -0.28
CA LEU A 422 4.64 4.09 -1.36
C LEU A 422 5.27 4.94 -2.46
N GLN A 423 4.64 6.05 -2.86
CA GLN A 423 5.19 7.01 -3.81
C GLN A 423 6.52 7.60 -3.32
N LEU A 424 6.56 8.05 -2.06
CA LEU A 424 7.78 8.58 -1.45
C LEU A 424 8.88 7.51 -1.32
N PHE A 425 8.50 6.26 -1.03
CA PHE A 425 9.44 5.13 -1.03
C PHE A 425 10.02 4.87 -2.44
N MET A 426 9.25 5.04 -3.51
CA MET A 426 9.78 4.94 -4.87
C MET A 426 10.82 6.03 -5.18
N LEU A 427 10.59 7.25 -4.69
CA LEU A 427 11.54 8.37 -4.81
C LEU A 427 12.77 8.24 -3.89
N PHE A 428 12.78 7.30 -2.97
CA PHE A 428 13.86 7.14 -1.99
C PHE A 428 15.25 6.95 -2.62
N GLY A 429 15.32 6.47 -3.86
CA GLY A 429 16.55 6.39 -4.65
C GLY A 429 17.29 7.72 -4.78
N LEU A 430 16.56 8.86 -4.74
CA LEU A 430 17.16 10.21 -4.79
C LEU A 430 18.15 10.48 -3.65
N MET A 431 17.94 9.84 -2.48
CA MET A 431 18.83 9.98 -1.31
C MET A 431 20.17 9.28 -1.48
N THR A 432 20.23 8.26 -2.31
CA THR A 432 21.37 7.34 -2.42
C THR A 432 22.19 7.55 -3.69
N ILE A 433 21.94 8.65 -4.43
CA ILE A 433 22.77 9.02 -5.59
C ILE A 433 24.18 9.37 -5.07
N LYS A 434 25.10 8.41 -5.17
CA LYS A 434 26.54 8.67 -4.99
C LYS A 434 26.96 9.60 -6.11
N LYS A 435 27.63 10.73 -5.78
CA LYS A 435 28.40 11.49 -6.75
C LYS A 435 29.33 10.51 -7.49
N ARG A 436 29.05 10.22 -8.75
CA ARG A 436 30.01 9.66 -9.69
C ARG A 436 31.00 10.78 -9.97
N GLY A 437 32.11 10.81 -9.28
CA GLY A 437 33.14 11.79 -9.55
C GLY A 437 34.00 12.03 -8.32
N THR A 438 34.90 11.11 -8.06
CA THR A 438 36.27 11.30 -7.49
C THR A 438 36.84 9.92 -7.19
N GLN A 439 37.04 9.15 -8.25
CA GLN A 439 38.11 8.15 -8.34
C GLN A 439 38.63 8.24 -9.78
N ALA A 440 39.51 9.20 -10.00
CA ALA A 440 40.51 9.20 -11.04
C ALA A 440 41.83 9.04 -10.32
#